data_c9e7fcb89e629125c427b0585bf0423c
#
_entry.id   c9e7fcb89e629125c427b0585bf0423c
#
_cell.length_a   1.000
_cell.length_b   1.000
_cell.length_c   1.000
_cell.angle_alpha   90.00
_cell.angle_beta   90.00
_cell.angle_gamma   90.00
#
_symmetry.space_group_name_H-M   'P 1'
#
loop_
_entity.id
_entity.type
_entity.pdbx_description
1 polymer ?
#
loop_
_entity_poly.entity_id
_entity_poly.type
_entity_poly.pdbx_seq_one_letter_code
_entity_poly.pdbx_strand_id
1 'polypeptide(L)'
;YYSEGPLHTGEIYLNGKSLYETDSLESVLKAAVYEPSWDPAFSVHKWFTVQENGQTLLYANFHGVDPNAAMVEINVRRNCFYPDRTGVDYITLAGFTVKQAATTWAPPTAYQEGMVGPHWSKGWIIEDCEISDSKCSGISLGKYLQPNNENSWTLKRLKHGTQTERDSICQAQLEGWTKERIGSHTVRRCHIHDCEQTGIVGHLGGVFSIIEDNHIHHINTKQQLAGAEIGGIKMHAAIDTIFRRNHIHHCTRGLWLDWQAQGTRVTQNLFHDNVLPPGTKAVAPISMGEDLFIEVSHGPTLVDNNLFLSVYAGKLATQGVAYVHNLICGSFTSVGTGTDNGIGGVGISPRYTPYHVPHRTEVAGFMTFL
;
A
#
# COMPACT_ATOMS: atom_id res chain seq x y z
N TYR A 1 -2.47 0.04 -13.08
CA TYR A 1 -3.83 0.56 -13.20
C TYR A 1 -3.84 1.97 -13.77
N TYR A 2 -2.81 2.71 -13.45
CA TYR A 2 -2.53 4.03 -14.03
C TYR A 2 -1.03 4.20 -14.21
N SER A 3 -0.34 3.21 -14.77
CA SER A 3 0.98 3.44 -15.35
C SER A 3 0.79 4.01 -16.75
N GLU A 4 1.70 4.86 -17.20
CA GLU A 4 1.69 5.36 -18.57
C GLU A 4 2.05 4.29 -19.62
N GLY A 5 2.29 3.06 -19.18
CA GLY A 5 2.60 1.90 -20.04
C GLY A 5 2.44 0.57 -19.29
N PRO A 6 2.59 -0.55 -19.98
CA PRO A 6 2.56 -1.86 -19.36
C PRO A 6 3.78 -2.03 -18.46
N LEU A 7 3.55 -2.30 -17.19
CA LEU A 7 4.60 -2.64 -16.24
C LEU A 7 4.64 -4.16 -16.03
N HIS A 8 5.84 -4.70 -15.93
CA HIS A 8 6.07 -6.11 -15.63
C HIS A 8 6.27 -6.32 -14.13
N THR A 9 6.11 -7.54 -13.67
CA THR A 9 6.31 -7.87 -12.25
C THR A 9 7.78 -7.90 -11.85
N GLY A 10 8.70 -8.10 -12.81
CA GLY A 10 10.14 -8.11 -12.58
C GLY A 10 10.77 -6.73 -12.43
N GLU A 11 12.01 -6.73 -11.98
CA GLU A 11 12.85 -5.55 -11.82
C GLU A 11 14.30 -5.93 -12.12
N ILE A 12 15.10 -4.96 -12.62
CA ILE A 12 16.54 -5.09 -12.79
C ILE A 12 17.23 -4.13 -11.83
N TYR A 13 18.27 -4.60 -11.18
CA TYR A 13 19.07 -3.82 -10.22
C TYR A 13 20.51 -3.68 -10.71
N LEU A 14 21.07 -2.50 -10.53
CA LEU A 14 22.49 -2.20 -10.71
C LEU A 14 23.08 -1.79 -9.37
N ASN A 15 24.02 -2.58 -8.85
CA ASN A 15 24.64 -2.35 -7.55
C ASN A 15 23.61 -2.17 -6.42
N GLY A 16 22.55 -2.98 -6.46
CA GLY A 16 21.46 -2.98 -5.48
C GLY A 16 20.36 -1.95 -5.72
N LYS A 17 20.49 -1.04 -6.71
CA LYS A 17 19.48 -0.02 -6.99
C LYS A 17 18.65 -0.37 -8.24
N SER A 18 17.32 -0.31 -8.13
CA SER A 18 16.41 -0.71 -9.20
C SER A 18 16.38 0.32 -10.34
N LEU A 19 16.43 -0.18 -11.59
CA LEU A 19 16.32 0.62 -12.80
C LEU A 19 14.86 1.02 -13.07
N TYR A 20 14.69 1.99 -13.96
CA TYR A 20 13.37 2.45 -14.42
C TYR A 20 12.86 1.61 -15.58
N GLU A 21 11.71 1.00 -15.41
CA GLU A 21 11.04 0.30 -16.51
C GLU A 21 10.55 1.28 -17.58
N THR A 22 10.57 0.86 -18.83
CA THR A 22 10.06 1.65 -19.96
C THR A 22 9.30 0.75 -20.93
N ASP A 23 8.60 1.37 -21.88
CA ASP A 23 7.65 0.71 -22.78
C ASP A 23 8.28 0.17 -24.07
N SER A 24 9.53 0.55 -24.36
CA SER A 24 10.15 0.21 -25.65
C SER A 24 11.67 0.18 -25.57
N LEU A 25 12.27 -0.55 -26.50
CA LEU A 25 13.72 -0.56 -26.69
C LEU A 25 14.25 0.83 -27.10
N GLU A 26 13.48 1.59 -27.86
CA GLU A 26 13.84 2.97 -28.23
C GLU A 26 14.01 3.83 -26.96
N SER A 27 13.07 3.73 -26.03
CA SER A 27 13.14 4.45 -24.76
C SER A 27 14.34 4.04 -23.91
N VAL A 28 14.74 2.76 -23.92
CA VAL A 28 15.98 2.28 -23.28
C VAL A 28 17.20 2.92 -23.90
N LEU A 29 17.28 2.94 -25.24
CA LEU A 29 18.43 3.52 -25.96
C LEU A 29 18.53 5.03 -25.79
N LYS A 30 17.39 5.73 -25.78
CA LYS A 30 17.32 7.18 -25.59
C LYS A 30 17.72 7.59 -24.17
N ALA A 31 17.45 6.78 -23.17
CA ALA A 31 17.78 6.99 -21.77
C ALA A 31 17.41 8.40 -21.24
N ALA A 32 16.24 8.89 -21.65
CA ALA A 32 15.78 10.22 -21.26
C ALA A 32 15.50 10.27 -19.76
N VAL A 33 15.81 11.40 -19.11
CA VAL A 33 15.48 11.64 -17.71
C VAL A 33 13.96 11.56 -17.51
N TYR A 34 13.53 10.94 -16.43
CA TYR A 34 12.14 10.88 -15.99
C TYR A 34 11.96 11.86 -14.82
N GLU A 35 11.60 13.09 -15.14
CA GLU A 35 11.49 14.20 -14.19
C GLU A 35 10.52 13.96 -13.01
N PRO A 36 9.38 13.24 -13.19
CA PRO A 36 8.42 13.02 -12.10
C PRO A 36 8.90 12.09 -10.98
N SER A 37 10.14 11.70 -10.94
CA SER A 37 10.71 10.83 -9.91
C SER A 37 11.34 11.63 -8.76
N TRP A 38 11.44 11.01 -7.57
CA TRP A 38 12.27 11.52 -6.47
C TRP A 38 13.77 11.41 -6.74
N ASP A 39 14.18 10.58 -7.72
CA ASP A 39 15.55 10.44 -8.17
C ASP A 39 15.65 10.52 -9.69
N PRO A 40 15.36 11.70 -10.27
CA PRO A 40 15.36 11.87 -11.71
C PRO A 40 16.75 11.62 -12.33
N ALA A 41 17.84 11.93 -11.63
CA ALA A 41 19.19 11.73 -12.14
C ALA A 41 19.49 10.24 -12.41
N PHE A 42 19.01 9.34 -11.57
CA PHE A 42 19.19 7.90 -11.78
C PHE A 42 18.24 7.33 -12.83
N SER A 43 17.19 8.03 -13.18
CA SER A 43 16.15 7.55 -14.10
C SER A 43 16.62 7.34 -15.55
N VAL A 44 17.84 7.72 -15.87
CA VAL A 44 18.49 7.39 -17.15
C VAL A 44 18.83 5.90 -17.28
N HIS A 45 18.94 5.19 -16.15
CA HIS A 45 19.11 3.75 -16.12
C HIS A 45 17.76 3.09 -16.37
N LYS A 46 17.58 2.60 -17.57
CA LYS A 46 16.30 2.08 -18.04
C LYS A 46 16.37 0.63 -18.43
N TRP A 47 15.23 -0.04 -18.35
CA TRP A 47 15.10 -1.41 -18.82
C TRP A 47 13.75 -1.64 -19.53
N PHE A 48 13.73 -2.65 -20.37
CA PHE A 48 12.56 -3.08 -21.12
C PHE A 48 12.63 -4.58 -21.36
N THR A 49 11.51 -5.24 -21.55
CA THR A 49 11.46 -6.66 -21.83
C THR A 49 10.44 -7.00 -22.91
N VAL A 50 10.75 -8.05 -23.67
CA VAL A 50 9.81 -8.67 -24.61
C VAL A 50 9.78 -10.19 -24.40
N GLN A 51 8.65 -10.79 -24.76
CA GLN A 51 8.49 -12.25 -24.78
C GLN A 51 8.62 -12.74 -26.20
N GLU A 52 9.65 -13.54 -26.49
CA GLU A 52 9.88 -14.13 -27.80
C GLU A 52 10.23 -15.61 -27.68
N ASN A 53 9.54 -16.46 -28.46
CA ASN A 53 9.80 -17.91 -28.49
C ASN A 53 9.83 -18.60 -27.11
N GLY A 54 8.99 -18.16 -26.18
CA GLY A 54 8.94 -18.68 -24.82
C GLY A 54 10.09 -18.23 -23.93
N GLN A 55 10.87 -17.27 -24.36
CA GLN A 55 11.94 -16.65 -23.58
C GLN A 55 11.61 -15.20 -23.27
N THR A 56 12.13 -14.71 -22.16
CA THR A 56 12.09 -13.29 -21.80
C THR A 56 13.41 -12.65 -22.17
N LEU A 57 13.39 -11.74 -23.14
CA LEU A 57 14.55 -10.94 -23.50
C LEU A 57 14.52 -9.65 -22.72
N LEU A 58 15.61 -9.35 -22.00
CA LEU A 58 15.78 -8.17 -21.18
C LEU A 58 16.78 -7.22 -21.84
N TYR A 59 16.38 -5.97 -22.00
CA TYR A 59 17.22 -4.89 -22.49
C TYR A 59 17.39 -3.87 -21.37
N ALA A 60 18.64 -3.51 -21.05
CA ALA A 60 18.92 -2.51 -20.04
C ALA A 60 20.02 -1.54 -20.47
N ASN A 61 19.85 -0.29 -20.10
CA ASN A 61 20.84 0.76 -20.27
C ASN A 61 21.45 1.09 -18.90
N PHE A 62 22.71 0.71 -18.74
CA PHE A 62 23.47 0.94 -17.50
C PHE A 62 24.25 2.26 -17.50
N HIS A 63 23.95 3.13 -18.46
CA HIS A 63 24.48 4.50 -18.57
C HIS A 63 26.00 4.58 -18.41
N GLY A 64 26.73 3.77 -19.16
CA GLY A 64 28.19 3.74 -19.17
C GLY A 64 28.85 2.83 -18.13
N VAL A 65 28.09 2.20 -17.26
CA VAL A 65 28.59 1.18 -16.36
C VAL A 65 28.69 -0.16 -17.11
N ASP A 66 29.85 -0.82 -17.04
CA ASP A 66 30.01 -2.17 -17.59
C ASP A 66 29.27 -3.19 -16.69
N PRO A 67 28.20 -3.81 -17.18
CA PRO A 67 27.44 -4.78 -16.38
C PRO A 67 28.24 -6.03 -16.02
N ASN A 68 29.33 -6.35 -16.74
CA ASN A 68 30.18 -7.49 -16.40
C ASN A 68 31.14 -7.20 -15.25
N ALA A 69 31.35 -5.92 -14.96
CA ALA A 69 32.20 -5.46 -13.86
C ALA A 69 31.38 -4.96 -12.67
N ALA A 70 30.05 -4.98 -12.76
CA ALA A 70 29.12 -4.50 -11.75
C ALA A 70 28.21 -5.63 -11.25
N MET A 71 27.60 -5.45 -10.09
CA MET A 71 26.56 -6.35 -9.62
C MET A 71 25.24 -6.03 -10.32
N VAL A 72 24.81 -6.92 -11.19
CA VAL A 72 23.52 -6.84 -11.87
C VAL A 72 22.64 -7.99 -11.39
N GLU A 73 21.47 -7.66 -10.89
CA GLU A 73 20.51 -8.62 -10.34
C GLU A 73 19.16 -8.48 -11.02
N ILE A 74 18.41 -9.56 -11.07
CA ILE A 74 17.04 -9.62 -11.59
C ILE A 74 16.22 -10.38 -10.57
N ASN A 75 15.15 -9.77 -10.09
CA ASN A 75 14.25 -10.47 -9.20
C ASN A 75 13.34 -11.42 -9.99
N VAL A 76 13.13 -12.61 -9.45
CA VAL A 76 12.34 -13.68 -10.08
C VAL A 76 11.30 -14.28 -9.17
N ARG A 77 11.27 -13.86 -7.89
CA ARG A 77 10.30 -14.33 -6.90
C ARG A 77 9.38 -13.21 -6.47
N ARG A 78 8.09 -13.53 -6.35
CA ARG A 78 7.10 -12.55 -5.90
C ARG A 78 7.19 -12.23 -4.41
N ASN A 79 7.62 -13.20 -3.62
CA ASN A 79 7.67 -13.09 -2.17
C ASN A 79 9.02 -13.58 -1.64
N CYS A 80 9.43 -13.08 -0.49
CA CYS A 80 10.58 -13.56 0.25
C CYS A 80 10.15 -14.43 1.43
N PHE A 81 9.15 -13.98 2.20
CA PHE A 81 8.63 -14.71 3.35
C PHE A 81 7.11 -14.54 3.44
N TYR A 82 6.37 -15.39 2.76
CA TYR A 82 4.93 -15.31 2.63
C TYR A 82 4.31 -16.72 2.51
N PRO A 83 3.38 -17.12 3.38
CA PRO A 83 2.79 -18.46 3.32
C PRO A 83 1.95 -18.64 2.06
N ASP A 84 2.02 -19.81 1.45
CA ASP A 84 1.19 -20.21 0.33
C ASP A 84 -0.24 -20.61 0.73
N ARG A 85 -0.47 -20.75 2.04
CA ARG A 85 -1.77 -21.14 2.61
C ARG A 85 -2.19 -20.20 3.75
N THR A 86 -3.47 -20.18 4.01
CA THR A 86 -4.07 -19.46 5.14
C THR A 86 -3.88 -20.21 6.47
N GLY A 87 -4.04 -19.53 7.61
CA GLY A 87 -4.01 -20.12 8.94
C GLY A 87 -2.61 -20.56 9.41
N VAL A 88 -1.56 -19.94 8.91
CA VAL A 88 -0.19 -20.11 9.44
C VAL A 88 0.03 -19.06 10.51
N ASP A 89 -0.35 -19.37 11.72
CA ASP A 89 -0.44 -18.44 12.83
C ASP A 89 0.85 -18.34 13.65
N TYR A 90 0.99 -17.22 14.38
CA TYR A 90 1.99 -16.99 15.43
C TYR A 90 3.45 -17.16 14.97
N ILE A 91 3.75 -16.68 13.77
CA ILE A 91 5.13 -16.62 13.26
C ILE A 91 5.78 -15.32 13.72
N THR A 92 7.03 -15.41 14.14
CA THR A 92 7.89 -14.25 14.38
C THR A 92 8.99 -14.21 13.34
N LEU A 93 9.07 -13.11 12.60
CA LEU A 93 10.18 -12.79 11.70
C LEU A 93 10.96 -11.62 12.31
N ALA A 94 12.21 -11.85 12.68
CA ALA A 94 13.02 -10.87 13.40
C ALA A 94 14.46 -10.79 12.90
N GLY A 95 14.98 -9.57 12.74
CA GLY A 95 16.40 -9.32 12.46
C GLY A 95 16.86 -9.66 11.04
N PHE A 96 15.96 -9.66 10.06
CA PHE A 96 16.29 -9.95 8.66
C PHE A 96 16.40 -8.68 7.82
N THR A 97 17.32 -8.68 6.86
CA THR A 97 17.25 -7.82 5.68
C THR A 97 16.55 -8.60 4.57
N VAL A 98 15.40 -8.11 4.14
CA VAL A 98 14.53 -8.71 3.13
C VAL A 98 14.36 -7.71 1.98
N LYS A 99 14.72 -8.09 0.76
CA LYS A 99 14.71 -7.16 -0.37
C LYS A 99 14.52 -7.82 -1.74
N GLN A 100 14.22 -6.99 -2.74
CA GLN A 100 14.22 -7.34 -4.15
C GLN A 100 13.14 -8.38 -4.52
N ALA A 101 11.89 -8.15 -4.15
CA ALA A 101 10.78 -9.01 -4.54
C ALA A 101 10.02 -8.47 -5.77
N ALA A 102 9.64 -9.38 -6.64
CA ALA A 102 8.80 -9.13 -7.82
C ALA A 102 7.31 -9.19 -7.47
N THR A 103 6.91 -8.46 -6.42
CA THR A 103 5.50 -8.41 -6.01
C THR A 103 4.63 -7.82 -7.13
N THR A 104 3.40 -8.27 -7.21
CA THR A 104 2.45 -7.77 -8.22
C THR A 104 1.73 -6.54 -7.71
N TRP A 105 1.48 -5.59 -8.59
CA TRP A 105 0.57 -4.49 -8.29
C TRP A 105 -0.83 -5.04 -8.06
N ALA A 106 -1.47 -4.60 -7.00
CA ALA A 106 -2.82 -4.99 -6.69
C ALA A 106 -3.69 -3.74 -6.50
N PRO A 107 -4.85 -3.72 -7.17
CA PRO A 107 -5.84 -2.67 -7.00
C PRO A 107 -6.57 -2.79 -5.66
N PRO A 108 -7.36 -1.77 -5.29
CA PRO A 108 -8.24 -1.84 -4.14
C PRO A 108 -9.12 -3.08 -4.22
N THR A 109 -9.42 -3.67 -3.07
CA THR A 109 -10.33 -4.83 -2.96
C THR A 109 -9.86 -6.14 -3.59
N ALA A 110 -8.67 -6.13 -4.20
CA ALA A 110 -8.04 -7.35 -4.71
C ALA A 110 -7.11 -7.99 -3.68
N TYR A 111 -6.77 -9.24 -3.92
CA TYR A 111 -5.75 -9.92 -3.14
C TYR A 111 -4.38 -9.28 -3.37
N GLN A 112 -3.74 -8.84 -2.29
CA GLN A 112 -2.45 -8.17 -2.31
C GLN A 112 -1.41 -9.01 -1.58
N GLU A 113 -0.40 -9.43 -2.32
CA GLU A 113 0.79 -10.04 -1.74
C GLU A 113 1.83 -8.97 -1.41
N GLY A 114 2.48 -9.13 -0.27
CA GLY A 114 3.70 -8.40 0.05
C GLY A 114 4.93 -9.24 -0.16
N MET A 115 6.08 -8.61 -0.09
CA MET A 115 7.36 -9.32 -0.01
C MET A 115 7.40 -10.19 1.25
N VAL A 116 6.84 -9.69 2.33
CA VAL A 116 6.67 -10.36 3.62
C VAL A 116 5.22 -10.23 4.06
N GLY A 117 4.68 -11.23 4.76
CA GLY A 117 3.40 -11.07 5.44
C GLY A 117 2.70 -12.37 5.82
N PRO A 118 1.68 -12.23 6.67
CA PRO A 118 0.96 -13.36 7.25
C PRO A 118 -0.02 -14.06 6.31
N HIS A 119 -0.32 -13.50 5.14
CA HIS A 119 -1.41 -13.93 4.27
C HIS A 119 -2.77 -13.73 4.98
N TRP A 120 -3.48 -14.79 5.34
CA TRP A 120 -4.70 -14.75 6.12
C TRP A 120 -4.52 -15.62 7.36
N SER A 121 -4.11 -15.01 8.47
CA SER A 121 -3.73 -15.70 9.68
C SER A 121 -3.76 -14.78 10.90
N LYS A 122 -3.26 -15.23 12.03
CA LYS A 122 -3.27 -14.52 13.31
C LYS A 122 -1.90 -14.40 13.94
N GLY A 123 -1.69 -13.29 14.63
CA GLY A 123 -0.67 -13.15 15.67
C GLY A 123 0.77 -13.15 15.16
N TRP A 124 1.03 -12.72 13.93
CA TRP A 124 2.40 -12.57 13.45
C TRP A 124 3.09 -11.39 14.10
N ILE A 125 4.40 -11.55 14.31
CA ILE A 125 5.29 -10.48 14.74
C ILE A 125 6.36 -10.31 13.66
N ILE A 126 6.48 -9.12 13.10
CA ILE A 126 7.53 -8.73 12.19
C ILE A 126 8.29 -7.60 12.87
N GLU A 127 9.55 -7.85 13.23
CA GLU A 127 10.30 -6.90 14.05
C GLU A 127 11.78 -6.85 13.72
N ASP A 128 12.37 -5.68 13.96
CA ASP A 128 13.80 -5.45 13.81
C ASP A 128 14.33 -5.84 12.41
N CYS A 129 13.48 -5.70 11.38
CA CYS A 129 13.78 -6.05 10.00
C CYS A 129 14.04 -4.81 9.15
N GLU A 130 14.92 -4.95 8.17
CA GLU A 130 15.02 -4.05 7.02
C GLU A 130 14.28 -4.65 5.83
N ILE A 131 13.32 -3.92 5.26
CA ILE A 131 12.45 -4.41 4.18
C ILE A 131 12.44 -3.37 3.06
N SER A 132 13.03 -3.72 1.91
CA SER A 132 13.24 -2.76 0.83
C SER A 132 13.13 -3.36 -0.58
N ASP A 133 13.07 -2.49 -1.57
CA ASP A 133 13.17 -2.83 -2.98
C ASP A 133 12.11 -3.84 -3.44
N SER A 134 10.90 -3.73 -2.92
CA SER A 134 9.75 -4.44 -3.48
C SER A 134 9.24 -3.73 -4.73
N LYS A 135 8.97 -4.47 -5.79
CA LYS A 135 8.32 -3.91 -7.00
C LYS A 135 7.01 -3.18 -6.65
N CYS A 136 6.26 -3.72 -5.69
CA CYS A 136 5.02 -3.12 -5.22
C CYS A 136 5.02 -3.00 -3.70
N SER A 137 4.52 -3.99 -2.97
CA SER A 137 4.30 -3.88 -1.53
C SER A 137 5.40 -4.56 -0.71
N GLY A 138 5.87 -3.89 0.33
CA GLY A 138 6.85 -4.45 1.28
C GLY A 138 6.20 -5.50 2.18
N ILE A 139 5.37 -5.08 3.12
CA ILE A 139 4.61 -5.96 4.02
C ILE A 139 3.15 -5.98 3.61
N SER A 140 2.53 -7.16 3.53
CA SER A 140 1.08 -7.31 3.43
C SER A 140 0.53 -8.02 4.65
N LEU A 141 -0.39 -7.37 5.38
CA LEU A 141 -1.07 -7.96 6.53
C LEU A 141 -2.26 -8.85 6.14
N GLY A 142 -2.38 -9.12 4.85
CA GLY A 142 -3.24 -10.13 4.32
C GLY A 142 -4.65 -9.68 3.94
N LYS A 143 -5.17 -10.43 3.01
CA LYS A 143 -6.57 -10.48 2.62
C LYS A 143 -6.96 -11.93 2.41
N TYR A 144 -8.17 -12.29 2.79
CA TYR A 144 -8.70 -13.61 2.48
C TYR A 144 -8.69 -13.84 0.97
N LEU A 145 -8.04 -14.90 0.54
CA LEU A 145 -8.05 -15.32 -0.86
C LEU A 145 -9.34 -16.08 -1.13
N GLN A 146 -10.29 -15.40 -1.73
CA GLN A 146 -11.54 -16.03 -2.15
C GLN A 146 -11.30 -17.00 -3.31
N PRO A 147 -12.02 -18.13 -3.36
CA PRO A 147 -12.05 -18.94 -4.57
C PRO A 147 -12.44 -18.07 -5.77
N ASN A 148 -11.67 -18.14 -6.85
CA ASN A 148 -11.83 -17.32 -8.06
C ASN A 148 -11.66 -15.80 -7.86
N ASN A 149 -11.05 -15.37 -6.78
CA ASN A 149 -10.68 -13.96 -6.60
C ASN A 149 -9.36 -13.66 -7.35
N GLU A 150 -9.41 -13.72 -8.62
CA GLU A 150 -8.30 -13.48 -9.52
C GLU A 150 -8.32 -12.01 -9.92
N ASN A 151 -7.94 -11.05 -9.15
CA ASN A 151 -7.87 -9.65 -9.60
C ASN A 151 -8.81 -9.33 -10.77
N SER A 152 -9.87 -10.02 -10.82
CA SER A 152 -10.74 -10.19 -11.98
C SER A 152 -11.51 -8.93 -12.33
N TRP A 153 -11.53 -7.93 -11.45
CA TRP A 153 -12.09 -6.63 -11.77
C TRP A 153 -11.25 -5.84 -12.81
N THR A 154 -10.02 -6.28 -13.06
CA THR A 154 -9.23 -5.77 -14.19
C THR A 154 -9.69 -6.35 -15.52
N LEU A 155 -10.40 -7.45 -15.47
CA LEU A 155 -11.02 -8.05 -16.64
C LEU A 155 -12.38 -7.39 -16.84
N LYS A 156 -12.62 -6.75 -17.95
CA LYS A 156 -13.81 -5.92 -18.30
C LYS A 156 -15.20 -6.52 -18.01
N ARG A 157 -15.30 -7.65 -17.33
CA ARG A 157 -16.54 -8.40 -17.06
C ARG A 157 -17.06 -8.27 -15.63
N LEU A 158 -16.50 -7.38 -14.81
CA LEU A 158 -16.59 -7.58 -13.39
C LEU A 158 -17.44 -6.60 -12.64
N LYS A 159 -17.77 -7.06 -11.45
CA LYS A 159 -18.43 -6.29 -10.43
C LYS A 159 -17.66 -5.00 -10.17
N HIS A 160 -18.38 -3.94 -9.91
CA HIS A 160 -17.79 -2.70 -9.44
C HIS A 160 -16.94 -2.96 -8.18
N GLY A 161 -15.83 -2.26 -8.00
CA GLY A 161 -14.92 -2.46 -6.87
C GLY A 161 -15.62 -2.45 -5.50
N THR A 162 -16.63 -1.62 -5.34
CA THR A 162 -17.50 -1.58 -4.15
C THR A 162 -18.24 -2.90 -3.90
N GLN A 163 -18.73 -3.58 -4.94
CA GLN A 163 -19.35 -4.89 -4.79
C GLN A 163 -18.31 -5.96 -4.42
N THR A 164 -17.12 -5.89 -5.01
CA THR A 164 -16.03 -6.81 -4.69
C THR A 164 -15.62 -6.68 -3.23
N GLU A 165 -15.57 -5.45 -2.71
CA GLU A 165 -15.31 -5.20 -1.29
C GLU A 165 -16.37 -5.83 -0.38
N ARG A 166 -17.64 -5.61 -0.68
CA ARG A 166 -18.75 -6.20 0.07
C ARG A 166 -18.73 -7.73 0.05
N ASP A 167 -18.51 -8.30 -1.13
CA ASP A 167 -18.41 -9.75 -1.28
C ASP A 167 -17.24 -10.30 -0.46
N SER A 168 -16.10 -9.60 -0.44
CA SER A 168 -14.93 -9.97 0.37
C SER A 168 -15.24 -9.94 1.86
N ILE A 169 -15.94 -8.91 2.33
CA ILE A 169 -16.33 -8.78 3.73
C ILE A 169 -17.32 -9.89 4.11
N CYS A 170 -18.36 -10.11 3.31
CA CYS A 170 -19.34 -11.16 3.55
C CYS A 170 -18.67 -12.55 3.61
N GLN A 171 -17.76 -12.81 2.68
CA GLN A 171 -17.03 -14.07 2.65
C GLN A 171 -16.13 -14.22 3.88
N ALA A 172 -15.41 -13.19 4.23
CA ALA A 172 -14.56 -13.19 5.43
C ALA A 172 -15.37 -13.47 6.70
N GLN A 173 -16.58 -12.91 6.80
CA GLN A 173 -17.49 -13.18 7.92
C GLN A 173 -17.96 -14.63 7.96
N LEU A 174 -18.35 -15.19 6.82
CA LEU A 174 -18.74 -16.60 6.73
C LEU A 174 -17.62 -17.53 7.14
N GLU A 175 -16.37 -17.19 6.81
CA GLU A 175 -15.19 -17.94 7.19
C GLU A 175 -14.75 -17.71 8.64
N GLY A 176 -15.33 -16.73 9.32
CA GLY A 176 -15.04 -16.41 10.72
C GLY A 176 -14.00 -15.31 10.89
N TRP A 177 -14.30 -14.14 10.36
CA TRP A 177 -13.50 -12.94 10.56
C TRP A 177 -13.66 -12.38 11.98
N THR A 178 -12.95 -12.95 12.93
CA THR A 178 -13.02 -12.63 14.35
C THR A 178 -11.63 -12.48 14.95
N LYS A 179 -11.54 -11.79 16.09
CA LYS A 179 -10.27 -11.56 16.81
C LYS A 179 -9.60 -12.86 17.28
N GLU A 180 -10.37 -13.90 17.49
CA GLU A 180 -9.87 -15.23 17.87
C GLU A 180 -9.15 -15.93 16.72
N ARG A 181 -9.45 -15.56 15.48
CA ARG A 181 -8.99 -16.28 14.28
C ARG A 181 -8.05 -15.50 13.39
N ILE A 182 -8.21 -14.17 13.28
CA ILE A 182 -7.53 -13.36 12.27
C ILE A 182 -6.97 -12.09 12.89
N GLY A 183 -5.89 -11.56 12.30
CA GLY A 183 -5.31 -10.29 12.66
C GLY A 183 -4.45 -10.34 13.91
N SER A 184 -4.48 -9.28 14.70
CA SER A 184 -3.64 -9.15 15.91
C SER A 184 -2.15 -9.26 15.61
N HIS A 185 -1.73 -8.74 14.47
CA HIS A 185 -0.32 -8.72 14.06
C HIS A 185 0.42 -7.57 14.74
N THR A 186 1.71 -7.71 14.89
CA THR A 186 2.60 -6.63 15.33
C THR A 186 3.69 -6.41 14.29
N VAL A 187 3.80 -5.18 13.78
CA VAL A 187 4.94 -4.75 12.95
C VAL A 187 5.66 -3.67 13.72
N ARG A 188 6.91 -3.90 14.11
CA ARG A 188 7.63 -2.95 14.95
C ARG A 188 9.13 -2.90 14.73
N ARG A 189 9.68 -1.69 14.91
CA ARG A 189 11.12 -1.41 14.81
C ARG A 189 11.72 -1.89 13.49
N CYS A 190 10.90 -1.82 12.43
CA CYS A 190 11.33 -2.14 11.08
C CYS A 190 11.74 -0.87 10.33
N HIS A 191 12.74 -1.01 9.46
CA HIS A 191 13.13 -0.01 8.48
C HIS A 191 12.56 -0.44 7.12
N ILE A 192 11.58 0.30 6.59
CA ILE A 192 10.82 -0.06 5.40
C ILE A 192 10.96 1.05 4.38
N HIS A 193 11.53 0.74 3.21
CA HIS A 193 11.83 1.78 2.22
C HIS A 193 11.91 1.23 0.79
N ASP A 194 11.92 2.14 -0.17
CA ASP A 194 12.09 1.84 -1.60
C ASP A 194 11.14 0.74 -2.13
N CYS A 195 9.89 0.78 -1.67
CA CYS A 195 8.81 -0.05 -2.19
C CYS A 195 7.92 0.81 -3.09
N GLU A 196 7.55 0.30 -4.27
CA GLU A 196 6.94 1.18 -5.29
C GLU A 196 5.41 1.29 -5.20
N GLN A 197 4.73 0.52 -4.36
CA GLN A 197 3.30 0.70 -4.10
C GLN A 197 3.04 1.07 -2.65
N THR A 198 3.41 0.21 -1.70
CA THR A 198 3.22 0.48 -0.27
C THR A 198 4.39 -0.05 0.55
N GLY A 199 4.71 0.63 1.66
CA GLY A 199 5.56 0.05 2.69
C GLY A 199 4.82 -1.08 3.41
N ILE A 200 3.63 -0.79 3.94
CA ILE A 200 2.74 -1.75 4.59
C ILE A 200 1.34 -1.63 3.99
N VAL A 201 0.77 -2.73 3.55
CA VAL A 201 -0.61 -2.80 3.10
C VAL A 201 -1.40 -3.80 3.93
N GLY A 202 -2.67 -3.52 4.18
CA GLY A 202 -3.58 -4.46 4.83
C GLY A 202 -4.98 -4.34 4.24
N HIS A 203 -5.62 -5.50 4.07
CA HIS A 203 -7.01 -5.58 3.66
C HIS A 203 -7.70 -6.71 4.41
N LEU A 204 -8.61 -6.38 5.29
CA LEU A 204 -9.33 -7.27 6.21
C LEU A 204 -8.43 -8.05 7.19
N GLY A 205 -7.28 -8.55 6.76
CA GLY A 205 -6.35 -9.32 7.61
C GLY A 205 -5.57 -8.48 8.62
N GLY A 206 -5.50 -7.16 8.42
CA GLY A 206 -4.79 -6.25 9.32
C GLY A 206 -5.55 -5.83 10.59
N VAL A 207 -6.76 -6.33 10.81
CA VAL A 207 -7.59 -5.99 11.97
C VAL A 207 -6.90 -6.30 13.30
N PHE A 208 -7.17 -5.51 14.34
CA PHE A 208 -6.66 -5.70 15.71
C PHE A 208 -5.14 -5.62 15.84
N SER A 209 -4.45 -5.09 14.85
CA SER A 209 -2.98 -5.09 14.78
C SER A 209 -2.36 -3.84 15.38
N ILE A 210 -1.07 -3.93 15.68
CA ILE A 210 -0.26 -2.82 16.18
C ILE A 210 0.90 -2.59 15.19
N ILE A 211 1.00 -1.37 14.70
CA ILE A 211 2.09 -0.94 13.81
C ILE A 211 2.82 0.19 14.54
N GLU A 212 4.03 -0.09 15.03
CA GLU A 212 4.70 0.81 15.96
C GLU A 212 6.21 0.88 15.79
N ASP A 213 6.76 2.04 16.12
CA ASP A 213 8.22 2.27 16.16
C ASP A 213 8.93 1.96 14.83
N ASN A 214 8.23 2.06 13.70
CA ASN A 214 8.82 1.80 12.39
C ASN A 214 9.33 3.09 11.76
N HIS A 215 10.37 2.96 10.93
CA HIS A 215 10.85 4.00 10.03
C HIS A 215 10.46 3.63 8.60
N ILE A 216 9.56 4.41 7.99
CA ILE A 216 8.98 4.12 6.68
C ILE A 216 9.23 5.32 5.76
N HIS A 217 9.92 5.11 4.64
CA HIS A 217 10.23 6.22 3.75
C HIS A 217 10.49 5.79 2.30
N HIS A 218 10.54 6.78 1.40
CA HIS A 218 10.82 6.58 -0.01
C HIS A 218 9.91 5.52 -0.64
N ILE A 219 8.60 5.66 -0.40
CA ILE A 219 7.59 4.81 -1.00
C ILE A 219 7.07 5.44 -2.27
N ASN A 220 7.10 4.67 -3.37
CA ASN A 220 6.81 5.11 -4.73
C ASN A 220 7.82 6.15 -5.25
N THR A 221 9.08 5.91 -5.03
CA THR A 221 10.18 6.81 -5.41
C THR A 221 10.23 7.06 -6.91
N LYS A 222 10.03 6.02 -7.71
CA LYS A 222 10.11 6.11 -9.18
C LYS A 222 8.87 6.76 -9.80
N GLN A 223 7.76 6.85 -9.09
CA GLN A 223 6.48 7.40 -9.60
C GLN A 223 5.98 6.70 -10.86
N GLN A 224 6.36 5.47 -11.07
CA GLN A 224 5.91 4.63 -12.18
C GLN A 224 4.58 3.93 -11.90
N LEU A 225 4.24 3.79 -10.64
CA LEU A 225 2.93 3.32 -10.19
C LEU A 225 2.10 4.51 -9.71
N ALA A 226 0.83 4.53 -10.07
CA ALA A 226 -0.08 5.59 -9.67
C ALA A 226 -1.46 5.03 -9.32
N GLY A 227 -2.30 5.87 -8.71
CA GLY A 227 -3.67 5.54 -8.39
C GLY A 227 -3.86 5.06 -6.97
N ALA A 228 -4.64 4.01 -6.82
CA ALA A 228 -5.04 3.50 -5.51
C ALA A 228 -3.93 2.67 -4.84
N GLU A 229 -4.05 2.50 -3.54
CA GLU A 229 -3.18 1.65 -2.73
C GLU A 229 -1.71 2.13 -2.66
N ILE A 230 -1.43 3.41 -2.86
CA ILE A 230 -0.08 3.97 -2.76
C ILE A 230 0.07 4.76 -1.47
N GLY A 231 1.09 4.42 -0.69
CA GLY A 231 1.40 5.12 0.57
C GLY A 231 2.41 4.40 1.44
N GLY A 232 2.96 5.09 2.42
CA GLY A 232 3.81 4.46 3.44
C GLY A 232 3.09 3.30 4.12
N ILE A 233 1.87 3.56 4.57
CA ILE A 233 0.96 2.53 5.08
C ILE A 233 -0.40 2.73 4.43
N LYS A 234 -1.00 1.66 3.90
CA LYS A 234 -2.36 1.68 3.35
C LYS A 234 -3.18 0.55 3.95
N MET A 235 -4.30 0.89 4.59
CA MET A 235 -5.17 -0.09 5.24
C MET A 235 -6.62 0.07 4.82
N HIS A 236 -7.21 -1.02 4.36
CA HIS A 236 -8.66 -1.23 4.39
C HIS A 236 -9.04 -1.95 5.68
N ALA A 237 -10.16 -1.57 6.27
CA ALA A 237 -10.64 -2.15 7.52
C ALA A 237 -9.60 -2.10 8.65
N ALA A 238 -9.04 -0.93 8.91
CA ALA A 238 -8.18 -0.71 10.06
C ALA A 238 -9.02 -0.71 11.35
N ILE A 239 -9.58 -1.87 11.69
CA ILE A 239 -10.49 -2.04 12.83
C ILE A 239 -9.69 -2.37 14.07
N ASP A 240 -9.91 -1.59 15.15
CA ASP A 240 -9.16 -1.72 16.42
C ASP A 240 -7.64 -1.83 16.21
N THR A 241 -7.14 -1.06 15.25
CA THR A 241 -5.74 -1.05 14.86
C THR A 241 -5.06 0.18 15.43
N ILE A 242 -3.84 0.02 15.91
CA ILE A 242 -3.04 1.11 16.50
C ILE A 242 -1.83 1.37 15.62
N PHE A 243 -1.67 2.63 15.21
CA PHE A 243 -0.48 3.16 14.54
C PHE A 243 0.21 4.14 15.48
N ARG A 244 1.36 3.77 16.03
CA ARG A 244 2.02 4.63 17.02
C ARG A 244 3.53 4.69 16.90
N ARG A 245 4.08 5.87 17.14
CA ARG A 245 5.52 6.13 17.17
C ARG A 245 6.25 5.72 15.89
N ASN A 246 5.53 5.77 14.76
CA ASN A 246 6.16 5.58 13.46
C ASN A 246 6.72 6.90 12.94
N HIS A 247 7.84 6.82 12.24
CA HIS A 247 8.44 7.90 11.49
C HIS A 247 8.18 7.65 10.00
N ILE A 248 7.35 8.47 9.35
CA ILE A 248 6.90 8.25 7.98
C ILE A 248 7.19 9.50 7.15
N HIS A 249 8.03 9.37 6.13
CA HIS A 249 8.43 10.51 5.31
C HIS A 249 8.81 10.13 3.88
N HIS A 250 8.86 11.12 2.97
CA HIS A 250 9.19 10.93 1.55
C HIS A 250 8.36 9.81 0.89
N CYS A 251 7.11 9.72 1.27
CA CYS A 251 6.13 8.84 0.66
C CYS A 251 5.19 9.65 -0.22
N THR A 252 4.70 9.08 -1.29
CA THR A 252 3.65 9.70 -2.11
C THR A 252 2.42 10.04 -1.27
N ARG A 253 2.20 9.28 -0.21
CA ARG A 253 1.25 9.51 0.88
C ARG A 253 1.78 8.82 2.13
N GLY A 254 1.60 9.41 3.29
CA GLY A 254 2.07 8.81 4.55
C GLY A 254 1.23 7.63 5.00
N LEU A 255 0.16 7.87 5.72
CA LEU A 255 -0.80 6.85 6.18
C LEU A 255 -2.16 7.06 5.50
N TRP A 256 -2.68 6.01 4.92
CA TRP A 256 -4.01 6.01 4.31
C TRP A 256 -4.91 4.95 4.94
N LEU A 257 -5.93 5.42 5.65
CA LEU A 257 -7.01 4.59 6.21
C LEU A 257 -8.21 4.69 5.30
N ASP A 258 -8.58 3.59 4.68
CA ASP A 258 -9.66 3.52 3.71
C ASP A 258 -10.64 2.40 4.09
N TRP A 259 -11.90 2.64 3.88
CA TRP A 259 -12.98 1.74 4.21
C TRP A 259 -12.93 1.17 5.64
N GLN A 260 -13.97 1.46 6.43
CA GLN A 260 -14.24 0.82 7.71
C GLN A 260 -13.18 1.02 8.81
N ALA A 261 -12.40 2.09 8.77
CA ALA A 261 -11.59 2.42 9.92
C ALA A 261 -12.50 2.74 11.12
N GLN A 262 -12.37 1.95 12.17
CA GLN A 262 -13.16 2.09 13.41
C GLN A 262 -12.43 1.50 14.60
N GLY A 263 -12.58 2.09 15.77
CA GLY A 263 -11.75 1.74 16.93
C GLY A 263 -10.27 2.01 16.71
N THR A 264 -9.95 2.77 15.66
CA THR A 264 -8.59 3.00 15.18
C THR A 264 -7.94 4.14 15.98
N ARG A 265 -6.67 4.00 16.29
CA ARG A 265 -5.87 5.07 16.89
C ARG A 265 -4.60 5.33 16.13
N VAL A 266 -4.37 6.61 15.81
CA VAL A 266 -3.14 7.11 15.20
C VAL A 266 -2.50 8.06 16.20
N THR A 267 -1.37 7.68 16.82
CA THR A 267 -0.83 8.44 17.95
C THR A 267 0.70 8.48 17.99
N GLN A 268 1.25 9.62 18.39
CA GLN A 268 2.69 9.80 18.60
C GLN A 268 3.55 9.54 17.33
N ASN A 269 2.99 9.68 16.14
CA ASN A 269 3.74 9.51 14.91
C ASN A 269 4.36 10.83 14.47
N LEU A 270 5.46 10.72 13.74
CA LEU A 270 6.12 11.80 13.04
C LEU A 270 5.91 11.62 11.52
N PHE A 271 5.31 12.62 10.89
CA PHE A 271 5.13 12.69 9.45
C PHE A 271 5.81 13.95 8.91
N HIS A 272 6.59 13.82 7.85
CA HIS A 272 7.15 14.97 7.14
C HIS A 272 7.50 14.61 5.69
N ASP A 273 7.59 15.61 4.84
CA ASP A 273 7.99 15.47 3.44
C ASP A 273 7.21 14.40 2.65
N ASN A 274 5.97 14.12 3.07
CA ASN A 274 5.06 13.27 2.31
C ASN A 274 4.37 14.13 1.26
N VAL A 275 4.95 14.18 0.09
CA VAL A 275 4.50 15.00 -1.03
C VAL A 275 4.84 14.32 -2.36
N LEU A 276 4.18 14.73 -3.42
CA LEU A 276 4.59 14.32 -4.77
C LEU A 276 5.89 15.02 -5.17
N PRO A 277 6.78 14.36 -5.91
CA PRO A 277 7.95 15.01 -6.48
C PRO A 277 7.59 16.22 -7.33
N PRO A 278 8.46 17.25 -7.42
CA PRO A 278 8.23 18.37 -8.30
C PRO A 278 7.97 17.94 -9.75
N GLY A 279 6.97 18.54 -10.40
CA GLY A 279 6.62 18.22 -11.77
C GLY A 279 5.73 17.00 -11.96
N THR A 280 5.43 16.26 -10.91
CA THR A 280 4.46 15.15 -10.98
C THR A 280 3.06 15.69 -11.24
N LYS A 281 2.42 15.21 -12.30
CA LYS A 281 1.01 15.48 -12.53
C LYS A 281 0.18 14.51 -11.71
N ALA A 282 -0.76 15.02 -10.94
CA ALA A 282 -1.75 14.18 -10.30
C ALA A 282 -2.51 13.38 -11.36
N VAL A 283 -2.34 12.08 -11.38
CA VAL A 283 -2.92 11.18 -12.39
C VAL A 283 -4.44 10.97 -12.20
N ALA A 284 -4.98 11.45 -11.11
CA ALA A 284 -6.43 11.41 -10.84
C ALA A 284 -6.85 12.65 -10.06
N PRO A 285 -8.16 12.99 -10.00
CA PRO A 285 -8.65 14.06 -9.13
C PRO A 285 -8.40 13.82 -7.63
N ILE A 286 -7.72 12.74 -7.29
CA ILE A 286 -7.28 12.43 -5.94
C ILE A 286 -5.94 13.11 -5.74
N SER A 287 -5.94 14.22 -5.03
CA SER A 287 -4.69 14.83 -4.57
C SER A 287 -3.92 13.80 -3.73
N MET A 288 -2.65 13.66 -4.00
CA MET A 288 -1.73 12.82 -3.24
C MET A 288 -0.72 13.71 -2.53
N GLY A 289 -0.03 13.17 -1.56
CA GLY A 289 0.97 13.90 -0.80
C GLY A 289 0.53 14.29 0.61
N GLU A 290 -0.49 13.63 1.16
CA GLU A 290 -0.93 13.87 2.52
C GLU A 290 -0.16 13.02 3.54
N ASP A 291 0.08 13.57 4.73
CA ASP A 291 0.59 12.82 5.86
C ASP A 291 -0.41 11.75 6.32
N LEU A 292 -1.68 12.15 6.46
CA LEU A 292 -2.77 11.25 6.86
C LEU A 292 -4.01 11.49 6.00
N PHE A 293 -4.45 10.45 5.33
CA PHE A 293 -5.72 10.42 4.63
C PHE A 293 -6.66 9.37 5.23
N ILE A 294 -7.87 9.79 5.60
CA ILE A 294 -8.92 8.88 6.07
C ILE A 294 -10.14 9.07 5.19
N GLU A 295 -10.58 7.97 4.56
CA GLU A 295 -11.77 8.02 3.71
C GLU A 295 -12.70 6.82 3.91
N VAL A 296 -13.93 6.97 3.46
CA VAL A 296 -14.98 5.92 3.41
C VAL A 296 -15.11 5.17 4.75
N SER A 297 -15.06 5.90 5.84
CA SER A 297 -15.12 5.36 7.19
C SER A 297 -16.18 6.11 8.03
N HIS A 298 -16.51 5.59 9.17
CA HIS A 298 -17.48 6.21 10.07
C HIS A 298 -16.96 6.39 11.50
N GLY A 299 -15.74 5.91 11.76
CA GLY A 299 -15.14 5.96 13.09
C GLY A 299 -15.78 4.98 14.11
N PRO A 300 -15.47 5.13 15.38
CA PRO A 300 -14.59 6.18 15.92
C PRO A 300 -13.13 5.99 15.51
N THR A 301 -12.46 7.08 15.18
CA THR A 301 -11.01 7.12 14.95
C THR A 301 -10.41 8.26 15.76
N LEU A 302 -9.40 7.95 16.58
CA LEU A 302 -8.69 8.94 17.37
C LEU A 302 -7.32 9.21 16.77
N VAL A 303 -7.05 10.47 16.46
CA VAL A 303 -5.77 10.95 15.96
C VAL A 303 -5.20 11.91 17.00
N ASP A 304 -4.19 11.48 17.76
CA ASP A 304 -3.70 12.25 18.90
C ASP A 304 -2.18 12.27 19.01
N ASN A 305 -1.65 13.39 19.50
CA ASN A 305 -0.24 13.56 19.80
C ASN A 305 0.71 13.30 18.62
N ASN A 306 0.30 13.54 17.39
CA ASN A 306 1.14 13.40 16.21
C ASN A 306 1.78 14.73 15.79
N LEU A 307 2.88 14.64 15.06
CA LEU A 307 3.51 15.74 14.34
C LEU A 307 3.26 15.56 12.83
N PHE A 308 2.48 16.46 12.25
CA PHE A 308 2.18 16.52 10.82
C PHE A 308 2.91 17.73 10.22
N LEU A 309 4.04 17.49 9.58
CA LEU A 309 4.95 18.56 9.15
C LEU A 309 5.01 18.75 7.64
N SER A 310 4.34 17.89 6.85
CA SER A 310 4.25 18.06 5.40
C SER A 310 3.35 19.21 5.00
N VAL A 311 3.52 19.73 3.79
CA VAL A 311 2.69 20.79 3.21
C VAL A 311 1.20 20.42 3.22
N TYR A 312 0.89 19.13 3.01
CA TYR A 312 -0.46 18.57 3.12
C TYR A 312 -0.50 17.65 4.34
N ALA A 313 -0.91 18.19 5.48
CA ALA A 313 -0.93 17.46 6.74
C ALA A 313 -2.07 16.42 6.81
N GLY A 314 -3.20 16.69 6.18
CA GLY A 314 -4.30 15.74 6.27
C GLY A 314 -5.43 15.97 5.30
N LYS A 315 -6.12 14.88 5.01
CA LYS A 315 -7.35 14.86 4.22
C LYS A 315 -8.38 13.96 4.87
N LEU A 316 -9.59 14.47 5.00
CA LEU A 316 -10.73 13.71 5.53
C LEU A 316 -11.85 13.62 4.49
N ALA A 317 -12.27 12.40 4.20
CA ALA A 317 -13.48 12.06 3.46
C ALA A 317 -14.24 10.99 4.25
N THR A 318 -14.56 11.30 5.52
CA THR A 318 -15.06 10.33 6.50
C THR A 318 -15.87 11.01 7.60
N GLN A 319 -16.43 10.20 8.48
CA GLN A 319 -17.10 10.62 9.71
C GLN A 319 -16.38 10.06 10.95
N GLY A 320 -16.74 10.55 12.12
CA GLY A 320 -16.37 9.99 13.42
C GLY A 320 -14.89 10.03 13.76
N VAL A 321 -14.18 11.08 13.32
CA VAL A 321 -12.75 11.27 13.63
C VAL A 321 -12.58 12.40 14.64
N ALA A 322 -11.74 12.19 15.65
CA ALA A 322 -11.30 13.21 16.59
C ALA A 322 -9.80 13.46 16.46
N TYR A 323 -9.41 14.72 16.29
CA TYR A 323 -8.01 15.18 16.32
C TYR A 323 -7.75 15.91 17.63
N VAL A 324 -6.79 15.40 18.41
CA VAL A 324 -6.49 15.94 19.75
C VAL A 324 -4.99 16.06 19.95
N HIS A 325 -4.52 17.21 20.46
CA HIS A 325 -3.11 17.42 20.78
C HIS A 325 -2.12 17.11 19.63
N ASN A 326 -2.49 17.37 18.39
CA ASN A 326 -1.56 17.24 17.27
C ASN A 326 -0.91 18.58 16.96
N LEU A 327 0.35 18.56 16.49
CA LEU A 327 0.96 19.68 15.81
C LEU A 327 0.73 19.52 14.31
N ILE A 328 0.07 20.47 13.68
CA ILE A 328 -0.27 20.48 12.26
C ILE A 328 0.35 21.70 11.62
N CYS A 329 1.38 21.53 10.81
CA CYS A 329 2.11 22.60 10.16
C CYS A 329 1.69 22.86 8.70
N GLY A 330 0.95 21.94 8.10
CA GLY A 330 0.48 22.00 6.72
C GLY A 330 -1.03 22.21 6.59
N SER A 331 -1.50 22.16 5.36
CA SER A 331 -2.93 22.26 5.06
C SER A 331 -3.70 21.00 5.49
N PHE A 332 -4.94 21.23 5.88
CA PHE A 332 -5.87 20.19 6.27
C PHE A 332 -7.17 20.35 5.48
N THR A 333 -7.61 19.31 4.79
CA THR A 333 -8.79 19.38 3.92
C THR A 333 -9.84 18.37 4.36
N SER A 334 -11.07 18.83 4.50
CA SER A 334 -12.24 17.96 4.67
C SER A 334 -13.10 18.01 3.40
N VAL A 335 -13.34 16.86 2.79
CA VAL A 335 -14.00 16.74 1.49
C VAL A 335 -15.25 15.84 1.56
N GLY A 336 -16.12 16.11 2.51
CA GLY A 336 -17.35 15.35 2.69
C GLY A 336 -17.25 14.22 3.72
N THR A 337 -18.24 13.37 3.75
CA THR A 337 -18.43 12.37 4.81
C THR A 337 -17.91 10.97 4.43
N GLY A 338 -17.38 10.80 3.23
CA GLY A 338 -17.00 9.49 2.71
C GLY A 338 -18.19 8.70 2.11
N THR A 339 -19.42 9.15 2.30
CA THR A 339 -20.60 8.60 1.64
C THR A 339 -20.83 9.22 0.26
N ASP A 340 -20.21 10.37 0.07
CA ASP A 340 -20.20 11.14 -1.15
C ASP A 340 -18.82 10.96 -1.79
N ASN A 341 -18.77 10.44 -2.99
CA ASN A 341 -17.49 10.22 -3.66
C ASN A 341 -16.88 11.48 -4.27
N GLY A 342 -17.58 12.62 -4.21
CA GLY A 342 -17.11 13.88 -4.77
C GLY A 342 -16.81 13.84 -6.29
N ILE A 343 -17.01 12.71 -6.92
CA ILE A 343 -16.77 12.49 -8.33
C ILE A 343 -18.06 12.68 -9.10
N GLY A 344 -18.15 13.78 -9.82
CA GLY A 344 -19.26 14.04 -10.72
C GLY A 344 -20.43 14.80 -10.13
N GLY A 345 -20.37 15.29 -8.91
CA GLY A 345 -21.32 16.26 -8.35
C GLY A 345 -22.79 15.81 -8.26
N VAL A 346 -23.04 14.54 -8.40
CA VAL A 346 -24.41 14.02 -8.41
C VAL A 346 -24.52 12.80 -7.53
N GLY A 347 -25.08 13.02 -6.37
CA GLY A 347 -25.65 11.96 -5.57
C GLY A 347 -24.72 11.34 -4.53
N ILE A 348 -25.33 10.85 -3.52
CA ILE A 348 -24.74 10.07 -2.45
C ILE A 348 -24.17 8.78 -3.06
N SER A 349 -22.86 8.59 -2.97
CA SER A 349 -22.26 7.32 -3.34
C SER A 349 -22.64 6.25 -2.33
N PRO A 350 -23.11 5.09 -2.76
CA PRO A 350 -23.35 3.97 -1.87
C PRO A 350 -22.04 3.30 -1.38
N ARG A 351 -20.89 3.96 -1.50
CA ARG A 351 -19.61 3.45 -1.03
C ARG A 351 -19.53 3.34 0.48
N TYR A 352 -20.20 4.26 1.17
CA TYR A 352 -20.24 4.19 2.63
C TYR A 352 -21.08 3.00 3.08
N THR A 353 -20.44 2.10 3.77
CA THR A 353 -21.11 0.95 4.36
C THR A 353 -20.65 0.88 5.81
N PRO A 354 -21.50 1.31 6.75
CA PRO A 354 -21.22 1.11 8.16
C PRO A 354 -21.04 -0.37 8.41
N TYR A 355 -19.87 -0.72 8.85
CA TYR A 355 -19.51 -2.10 9.06
C TYR A 355 -18.83 -2.24 10.41
N HIS A 356 -19.25 -3.19 11.18
CA HIS A 356 -18.71 -3.48 12.47
C HIS A 356 -18.21 -4.92 12.53
N VAL A 357 -16.92 -5.09 12.73
CA VAL A 357 -16.39 -6.40 13.03
C VAL A 357 -16.78 -6.74 14.45
N PRO A 358 -17.49 -7.82 14.67
CA PRO A 358 -17.84 -8.22 16.02
C PRO A 358 -16.58 -8.61 16.80
N HIS A 359 -16.38 -7.93 17.92
CA HIS A 359 -15.39 -8.35 18.90
C HIS A 359 -15.80 -9.64 19.61
N ARG A 360 -17.05 -9.99 19.46
CA ARG A 360 -17.69 -11.14 20.07
C ARG A 360 -18.36 -11.97 18.99
N THR A 361 -18.39 -13.24 19.22
CA THR A 361 -19.02 -14.19 18.28
C THR A 361 -20.53 -14.00 18.12
N GLU A 362 -21.15 -13.31 19.06
CA GLU A 362 -22.61 -13.13 19.05
C GLU A 362 -23.04 -11.90 18.23
N VAL A 363 -22.14 -11.05 17.84
CA VAL A 363 -22.49 -9.85 17.09
C VAL A 363 -22.25 -10.12 15.62
N ALA A 364 -23.34 -10.36 14.91
CA ALA A 364 -23.28 -10.34 13.46
C ALA A 364 -22.94 -8.91 12.98
N GLY A 365 -21.89 -8.76 12.23
CA GLY A 365 -21.65 -7.54 11.49
C GLY A 365 -22.75 -7.41 10.44
N PHE A 366 -23.31 -6.24 10.30
CA PHE A 366 -24.16 -6.02 9.15
C PHE A 366 -23.68 -4.89 8.30
N MET A 367 -23.90 -5.06 7.03
CA MET A 367 -23.78 -3.99 6.07
C MET A 367 -25.13 -3.34 5.90
N THR A 368 -25.18 -2.05 6.20
CA THR A 368 -26.35 -1.25 5.89
C THR A 368 -26.14 -0.66 4.50
N PHE A 369 -26.99 -1.02 3.58
CA PHE A 369 -27.05 -0.35 2.28
C PHE A 369 -28.01 0.82 2.43
N LEU A 370 -27.50 2.02 2.37
CA LEU A 370 -28.30 3.23 2.21
C LEU A 370 -28.37 3.60 0.75
#